data_9c2c35aeeb8eb8ce3ab0e1dbf8b02ed6
#
_entry.id   9c2c35aeeb8eb8ce3ab0e1dbf8b02ed6
#
_cell.length_a   1.000
_cell.length_b   1.000
_cell.length_c   1.000
_cell.angle_alpha   90.00
_cell.angle_beta   90.00
_cell.angle_gamma   90.00
#
_symmetry.space_group_name_H-M   'P 1'
#
loop_
_entity.id
_entity.type
_entity.pdbx_description
1 polymer ?
#
loop_
_entity_poly.entity_id
_entity_poly.type
_entity_poly.pdbx_seq_one_letter_code
_entity_poly.pdbx_strand_id
1 'polypeptide(L)'
;MTRIRDRATRPLLVRLAALILLVAAAALPLSAALDASAAIDAARDRLDRAYALVGRLPVAPPLVAADGDALLAAFRGRLDVLAAGRAIVIDAATLEPDPARPEVPRLRGLLRGTSAGLHALLHALDSESPRLAVAEADLSIARPADDEIGRPTILHLVVTARGVIAAPRGDKKP
;
A
#
# COMPACT_ATOMS: atom_id res chain seq x y z
N MET A 1 -52.15 -50.82 -36.74
CA MET A 1 -52.51 -50.41 -35.35
C MET A 1 -51.28 -50.08 -34.58
N THR A 2 -50.66 -48.92 -34.77
CA THR A 2 -49.43 -48.50 -34.02
C THR A 2 -49.23 -47.01 -34.05
N ARG A 3 -50.17 -46.17 -33.54
CA ARG A 3 -50.03 -44.70 -33.52
C ARG A 3 -50.50 -44.01 -32.22
N ILE A 4 -50.61 -44.72 -31.10
CA ILE A 4 -51.17 -44.12 -29.85
C ILE A 4 -50.14 -43.98 -28.73
N ARG A 5 -48.89 -44.46 -28.89
CA ARG A 5 -47.93 -44.46 -27.78
C ARG A 5 -47.02 -43.19 -27.69
N ASP A 6 -46.98 -42.38 -28.72
CA ASP A 6 -46.02 -41.25 -28.80
C ASP A 6 -46.50 -39.92 -28.14
N ARG A 7 -47.78 -39.80 -27.76
CA ARG A 7 -48.31 -38.56 -27.20
C ARG A 7 -48.10 -38.37 -25.70
N ALA A 8 -47.89 -39.45 -24.96
CA ALA A 8 -47.73 -39.37 -23.49
C ALA A 8 -46.27 -39.16 -23.04
N THR A 9 -45.29 -39.48 -23.86
CA THR A 9 -43.86 -39.38 -23.50
C THR A 9 -43.27 -37.98 -23.75
N ARG A 10 -43.84 -37.19 -24.69
CA ARG A 10 -43.37 -35.82 -24.97
C ARG A 10 -43.45 -34.86 -23.78
N PRO A 11 -44.54 -34.80 -23.00
CA PRO A 11 -44.62 -33.88 -21.86
C PRO A 11 -43.68 -34.28 -20.72
N LEU A 12 -43.34 -35.57 -20.57
CA LEU A 12 -42.38 -36.03 -19.58
C LEU A 12 -40.95 -35.66 -19.94
N LEU A 13 -40.56 -35.81 -21.20
CA LEU A 13 -39.23 -35.42 -21.69
C LEU A 13 -39.00 -33.89 -21.60
N VAL A 14 -40.03 -33.09 -21.91
CA VAL A 14 -39.98 -31.63 -21.79
C VAL A 14 -39.80 -31.19 -20.32
N ARG A 15 -40.54 -31.86 -19.40
CA ARG A 15 -40.40 -31.59 -17.96
C ARG A 15 -39.03 -31.98 -17.43
N LEU A 16 -38.48 -33.09 -17.88
CA LEU A 16 -37.13 -33.53 -17.49
C LEU A 16 -36.05 -32.61 -18.02
N ALA A 17 -36.16 -32.19 -19.27
CA ALA A 17 -35.28 -31.20 -19.87
C ALA A 17 -35.31 -29.83 -19.13
N ALA A 18 -36.50 -29.35 -18.78
CA ALA A 18 -36.69 -28.14 -18.01
C ALA A 18 -36.07 -28.22 -16.60
N LEU A 19 -36.20 -29.38 -15.94
CA LEU A 19 -35.63 -29.62 -14.62
C LEU A 19 -34.09 -29.65 -14.68
N ILE A 20 -33.52 -30.29 -15.69
CA ILE A 20 -32.05 -30.30 -15.90
C ILE A 20 -31.54 -28.90 -16.16
N LEU A 21 -32.25 -28.13 -16.97
CA LEU A 21 -31.85 -26.74 -17.29
C LEU A 21 -31.93 -25.82 -16.06
N LEU A 22 -32.95 -26.04 -15.23
CA LEU A 22 -33.11 -25.28 -13.96
C LEU A 22 -31.99 -25.62 -12.95
N VAL A 23 -31.61 -26.89 -12.82
CA VAL A 23 -30.51 -27.32 -11.96
C VAL A 23 -29.19 -26.81 -12.48
N ALA A 24 -28.95 -26.84 -13.79
CA ALA A 24 -27.76 -26.28 -14.39
C ALA A 24 -27.66 -24.74 -14.20
N ALA A 25 -28.77 -24.03 -14.36
CA ALA A 25 -28.82 -22.58 -14.15
C ALA A 25 -28.60 -22.18 -12.69
N ALA A 26 -29.00 -23.02 -11.73
CA ALA A 26 -28.76 -22.77 -10.30
C ALA A 26 -27.33 -23.17 -9.87
N ALA A 27 -26.68 -24.11 -10.54
CA ALA A 27 -25.33 -24.57 -10.19
C ALA A 27 -24.24 -23.56 -10.55
N LEU A 28 -24.41 -22.79 -11.64
CA LEU A 28 -23.43 -21.79 -12.11
C LEU A 28 -23.19 -20.65 -11.09
N PRO A 29 -24.21 -19.98 -10.54
CA PRO A 29 -23.98 -18.93 -9.55
C PRO A 29 -23.44 -19.47 -8.23
N LEU A 30 -23.76 -20.72 -7.88
CA LEU A 30 -23.28 -21.35 -6.66
C LEU A 30 -21.78 -21.65 -6.75
N SER A 31 -21.30 -22.18 -7.87
CA SER A 31 -19.86 -22.41 -8.07
C SER A 31 -19.07 -21.10 -8.07
N ALA A 32 -19.56 -20.06 -8.74
CA ALA A 32 -18.94 -18.74 -8.73
C ALA A 32 -18.87 -18.13 -7.32
N ALA A 33 -19.90 -18.32 -6.50
CA ALA A 33 -19.90 -17.85 -5.11
C ALA A 33 -18.88 -18.62 -4.24
N LEU A 34 -18.75 -19.94 -4.44
CA LEU A 34 -17.75 -20.75 -3.74
C LEU A 34 -16.32 -20.39 -4.16
N ASP A 35 -16.09 -20.16 -5.45
CA ASP A 35 -14.79 -19.72 -5.95
C ASP A 35 -14.41 -18.34 -5.42
N ALA A 36 -15.37 -17.42 -5.33
CA ALA A 36 -15.16 -16.10 -4.74
C ALA A 36 -14.83 -16.19 -3.24
N SER A 37 -15.51 -17.04 -2.49
CA SER A 37 -15.22 -17.24 -1.07
C SER A 37 -13.82 -17.84 -0.85
N ALA A 38 -13.43 -18.81 -1.65
CA ALA A 38 -12.10 -19.41 -1.60
C ALA A 38 -10.99 -18.39 -1.95
N ALA A 39 -11.26 -17.50 -2.91
CA ALA A 39 -10.34 -16.42 -3.26
C ALA A 39 -10.17 -15.40 -2.12
N ILE A 40 -11.26 -15.06 -1.42
CA ILE A 40 -11.22 -14.17 -0.25
C ILE A 40 -10.42 -14.81 0.89
N ASP A 41 -10.65 -16.08 1.18
CA ASP A 41 -9.94 -16.78 2.24
C ASP A 41 -8.44 -16.92 1.92
N ALA A 42 -8.10 -17.24 0.67
CA ALA A 42 -6.71 -17.25 0.22
C ALA A 42 -6.03 -15.86 0.31
N ALA A 43 -6.78 -14.78 0.08
CA ALA A 43 -6.29 -13.43 0.24
C ALA A 43 -6.05 -13.08 1.72
N ARG A 44 -6.96 -13.46 2.61
CA ARG A 44 -6.80 -13.30 4.07
C ARG A 44 -5.59 -14.06 4.59
N ASP A 45 -5.42 -15.33 4.20
CA ASP A 45 -4.27 -16.14 4.60
C ASP A 45 -2.92 -15.55 4.12
N ARG A 46 -2.91 -14.90 2.94
CA ARG A 46 -1.71 -14.18 2.47
C ARG A 46 -1.43 -12.95 3.33
N LEU A 47 -2.46 -12.22 3.70
CA LEU A 47 -2.38 -11.02 4.53
C LEU A 47 -1.90 -11.38 5.95
N ASP A 48 -2.45 -12.42 6.56
CA ASP A 48 -2.04 -12.91 7.88
C ASP A 48 -0.59 -13.39 7.87
N ARG A 49 -0.17 -14.10 6.82
CA ARG A 49 1.24 -14.49 6.66
C ARG A 49 2.16 -13.28 6.48
N ALA A 50 1.73 -12.26 5.74
CA ALA A 50 2.48 -11.03 5.58
C ALA A 50 2.62 -10.29 6.91
N TYR A 51 1.55 -10.17 7.71
CA TYR A 51 1.61 -9.57 9.05
C TYR A 51 2.48 -10.37 10.02
N ALA A 52 2.43 -11.69 9.98
CA ALA A 52 3.29 -12.55 10.79
C ALA A 52 4.77 -12.40 10.44
N LEU A 53 5.11 -12.17 9.18
CA LEU A 53 6.47 -11.89 8.73
C LEU A 53 6.94 -10.51 9.18
N VAL A 54 6.08 -9.48 9.06
CA VAL A 54 6.39 -8.11 9.52
C VAL A 54 6.67 -8.09 11.03
N GLY A 55 5.87 -8.82 11.82
CA GLY A 55 6.11 -8.94 13.28
C GLY A 55 7.40 -9.65 13.69
N ARG A 56 8.04 -10.39 12.76
CA ARG A 56 9.31 -11.10 13.00
C ARG A 56 10.54 -10.34 12.50
N LEU A 57 10.36 -9.32 11.67
CA LEU A 57 11.49 -8.49 11.24
C LEU A 57 11.99 -7.67 12.42
N PRO A 58 13.32 -7.60 12.64
CA PRO A 58 13.86 -6.71 13.64
C PRO A 58 13.39 -5.29 13.32
N VAL A 59 12.69 -4.69 14.27
CA VAL A 59 12.23 -3.30 14.14
C VAL A 59 13.45 -2.42 14.09
N ALA A 60 13.80 -1.91 12.91
CA ALA A 60 14.88 -0.95 12.81
C ALA A 60 14.54 0.28 13.69
N PRO A 61 15.52 0.86 14.38
CA PRO A 61 15.27 1.97 15.29
C PRO A 61 14.61 3.13 14.51
N PRO A 62 13.63 3.80 15.13
CA PRO A 62 13.03 5.01 14.54
C PRO A 62 14.08 6.13 14.46
N LEU A 63 13.80 7.13 13.64
CA LEU A 63 14.61 8.34 13.61
C LEU A 63 14.40 9.11 14.92
N VAL A 64 15.47 9.23 15.71
CA VAL A 64 15.47 9.87 17.03
C VAL A 64 16.47 11.01 17.03
N ALA A 65 16.09 12.14 17.61
CA ALA A 65 16.98 13.28 17.80
C ALA A 65 16.74 13.96 19.16
N ALA A 66 17.64 14.83 19.57
CA ALA A 66 17.58 15.53 20.85
C ALA A 66 16.51 16.62 20.88
N ASP A 67 16.26 17.26 19.75
CA ASP A 67 15.30 18.36 19.57
C ASP A 67 14.69 18.33 18.16
N GLY A 68 13.78 19.27 17.90
CA GLY A 68 13.07 19.39 16.63
C GLY A 68 13.97 19.76 15.47
N ASP A 69 14.93 20.65 15.68
CA ASP A 69 15.83 21.10 14.63
C ASP A 69 16.80 20.00 14.21
N ALA A 70 17.36 19.28 15.17
CA ALA A 70 18.18 18.10 14.92
C ALA A 70 17.39 16.98 14.22
N LEU A 71 16.11 16.80 14.60
CA LEU A 71 15.25 15.82 13.96
C LEU A 71 14.96 16.17 12.50
N LEU A 72 14.66 17.45 12.23
CA LEU A 72 14.45 17.93 10.87
C LEU A 72 15.71 17.82 10.01
N ALA A 73 16.87 18.15 10.58
CA ALA A 73 18.17 18.02 9.90
C ALA A 73 18.47 16.55 9.56
N ALA A 74 18.24 15.64 10.52
CA ALA A 74 18.41 14.21 10.30
C ALA A 74 17.44 13.64 9.23
N PHE A 75 16.19 14.10 9.24
CA PHE A 75 15.20 13.73 8.22
C PHE A 75 15.63 14.21 6.83
N ARG A 76 16.05 15.48 6.71
CA ARG A 76 16.52 16.04 5.46
C ARG A 76 17.75 15.30 4.94
N GLY A 77 18.74 15.07 5.77
CA GLY A 77 19.92 14.30 5.41
C GLY A 77 19.58 12.88 4.96
N ARG A 78 18.58 12.25 5.58
CA ARG A 78 18.10 10.94 5.15
C ARG A 78 17.45 10.99 3.77
N LEU A 79 16.61 11.98 3.50
CA LEU A 79 16.01 12.19 2.18
C LEU A 79 17.09 12.44 1.12
N ASP A 80 18.10 13.27 1.42
CA ASP A 80 19.21 13.56 0.49
C ASP A 80 19.98 12.29 0.11
N VAL A 81 20.31 11.44 1.09
CA VAL A 81 20.97 10.16 0.85
C VAL A 81 20.13 9.24 -0.01
N LEU A 82 18.83 9.15 0.27
CA LEU A 82 17.93 8.29 -0.48
C LEU A 82 17.58 8.84 -1.87
N ALA A 83 17.57 10.14 -2.05
CA ALA A 83 17.34 10.77 -3.35
C ALA A 83 18.55 10.66 -4.29
N ALA A 84 19.75 10.50 -3.72
CA ALA A 84 20.99 10.41 -4.49
C ALA A 84 20.92 9.28 -5.54
N GLY A 85 21.14 9.62 -6.79
CA GLY A 85 21.13 8.67 -7.92
C GLY A 85 19.74 8.17 -8.37
N ARG A 86 18.64 8.69 -7.80
CA ARG A 86 17.26 8.25 -8.12
C ARG A 86 16.45 9.22 -8.98
N ALA A 87 17.07 10.24 -9.54
CA ALA A 87 16.37 11.29 -10.30
C ALA A 87 15.22 11.94 -9.50
N ILE A 88 15.48 12.26 -8.24
CA ILE A 88 14.57 12.91 -7.30
C ILE A 88 15.16 14.27 -6.91
N VAL A 89 14.28 15.26 -6.79
CA VAL A 89 14.61 16.59 -6.25
C VAL A 89 13.77 16.77 -4.98
N ILE A 90 14.42 17.19 -3.90
CA ILE A 90 13.76 17.54 -2.65
C ILE A 90 13.48 19.04 -2.70
N ASP A 91 12.21 19.42 -2.71
CA ASP A 91 11.78 20.82 -2.77
C ASP A 91 11.76 21.45 -1.37
N ALA A 92 11.24 20.69 -0.37
CA ALA A 92 11.15 21.15 1.00
C ALA A 92 11.12 19.98 1.99
N ALA A 93 11.59 20.26 3.20
CA ALA A 93 11.37 19.40 4.37
C ALA A 93 10.99 20.29 5.54
N THR A 94 9.90 19.97 6.23
CA THR A 94 9.35 20.74 7.35
C THR A 94 9.01 19.83 8.51
N LEU A 95 9.03 20.40 9.72
CA LEU A 95 8.58 19.76 10.94
C LEU A 95 7.31 20.44 11.41
N GLU A 96 6.26 19.65 11.63
CA GLU A 96 4.99 20.11 12.16
C GLU A 96 4.83 19.50 13.57
N PRO A 97 4.77 20.33 14.63
CA PRO A 97 4.53 19.81 15.97
C PRO A 97 3.14 19.19 16.06
N ASP A 98 3.05 18.05 16.73
CA ASP A 98 1.76 17.41 17.04
C ASP A 98 1.31 17.91 18.43
N PRO A 99 0.21 18.69 18.55
CA PRO A 99 -0.24 19.22 19.84
C PRO A 99 -0.58 18.13 20.86
N ALA A 100 -0.99 16.95 20.38
CA ALA A 100 -1.33 15.82 21.24
C ALA A 100 -0.11 15.00 21.68
N ARG A 101 0.99 15.08 20.90
CA ARG A 101 2.22 14.31 21.14
C ARG A 101 3.44 15.12 20.71
N PRO A 102 3.85 16.11 21.49
CA PRO A 102 4.95 16.98 21.13
C PRO A 102 6.30 16.24 20.96
N GLU A 103 6.46 15.09 21.60
CA GLU A 103 7.62 14.21 21.45
C GLU A 103 7.62 13.40 20.16
N VAL A 104 6.53 13.37 19.40
CA VAL A 104 6.39 12.62 18.13
C VAL A 104 5.86 13.55 17.04
N PRO A 105 6.64 14.57 16.64
CA PRO A 105 6.23 15.51 15.61
C PRO A 105 6.07 14.82 14.25
N ARG A 106 5.35 15.49 13.34
CA ARG A 106 5.22 15.11 11.95
C ARG A 106 6.35 15.74 11.14
N LEU A 107 6.98 14.93 10.32
CA LEU A 107 8.01 15.34 9.37
C LEU A 107 7.39 15.27 7.98
N ARG A 108 7.34 16.40 7.29
CA ARG A 108 6.77 16.47 5.95
C ARG A 108 7.86 16.75 4.94
N GLY A 109 7.96 15.90 3.91
CA GLY A 109 8.83 16.05 2.76
C GLY A 109 8.04 16.34 1.50
N LEU A 110 8.47 17.33 0.72
CA LEU A 110 7.95 17.62 -0.61
C LEU A 110 9.05 17.29 -1.63
N LEU A 111 8.74 16.35 -2.54
CA LEU A 111 9.69 15.82 -3.49
C LEU A 111 9.12 15.82 -4.90
N ARG A 112 10.01 15.89 -5.89
CA ARG A 112 9.66 15.72 -7.31
C ARG A 112 10.57 14.67 -7.93
N GLY A 113 10.01 13.83 -8.80
CA GLY A 113 10.83 12.85 -9.50
C GLY A 113 10.03 11.97 -10.46
N THR A 114 10.71 11.01 -11.03
CA THR A 114 10.08 9.97 -11.85
C THR A 114 9.33 8.97 -10.97
N SER A 115 8.33 8.29 -11.52
CA SER A 115 7.57 7.25 -10.82
C SER A 115 8.50 6.18 -10.23
N ALA A 116 9.47 5.69 -11.00
CA ALA A 116 10.43 4.68 -10.53
C ALA A 116 11.31 5.20 -9.38
N GLY A 117 11.79 6.44 -9.46
CA GLY A 117 12.60 7.05 -8.41
C GLY A 117 11.82 7.20 -7.11
N LEU A 118 10.62 7.79 -7.18
CA LEU A 118 9.77 8.01 -6.00
C LEU A 118 9.31 6.71 -5.35
N HIS A 119 9.00 5.68 -6.15
CA HIS A 119 8.67 4.35 -5.63
C HIS A 119 9.86 3.72 -4.88
N ALA A 120 11.05 3.77 -5.49
CA ALA A 120 12.26 3.26 -4.85
C ALA A 120 12.59 4.01 -3.54
N LEU A 121 12.34 5.34 -3.48
CA LEU A 121 12.52 6.13 -2.27
C LEU A 121 11.52 5.73 -1.18
N LEU A 122 10.24 5.59 -1.49
CA LEU A 122 9.22 5.16 -0.52
C LEU A 122 9.56 3.77 0.06
N HIS A 123 9.97 2.84 -0.80
CA HIS A 123 10.41 1.52 -0.36
C HIS A 123 11.62 1.60 0.56
N ALA A 124 12.61 2.45 0.23
CA ALA A 124 13.81 2.62 1.03
C ALA A 124 13.54 3.29 2.40
N LEU A 125 12.59 4.23 2.46
CA LEU A 125 12.16 4.86 3.72
C LEU A 125 11.59 3.82 4.70
N ASP A 126 10.86 2.85 4.20
CA ASP A 126 10.22 1.81 5.01
C ASP A 126 11.17 0.64 5.33
N SER A 127 12.07 0.28 4.41
CA SER A 127 12.90 -0.93 4.52
C SER A 127 14.30 -0.68 5.08
N GLU A 128 14.91 0.49 4.82
CA GLU A 128 16.29 0.77 5.22
C GLU A 128 16.37 1.50 6.57
N SER A 129 17.41 1.19 7.34
CA SER A 129 17.65 1.81 8.66
C SER A 129 18.36 3.19 8.53
N PRO A 130 17.98 4.21 9.33
CA PRO A 130 16.85 4.24 10.26
C PRO A 130 15.51 4.27 9.51
N ARG A 131 14.54 3.50 9.98
CA ARG A 131 13.21 3.50 9.39
C ARG A 131 12.44 4.76 9.72
N LEU A 132 11.76 5.28 8.74
CA LEU A 132 10.79 6.36 8.90
C LEU A 132 9.39 5.76 8.79
N ALA A 133 8.62 5.84 9.85
CA ALA A 133 7.22 5.44 9.81
C ALA A 133 6.44 6.41 8.94
N VAL A 134 6.27 6.06 7.67
CA VAL A 134 5.45 6.85 6.74
C VAL A 134 3.99 6.72 7.16
N ALA A 135 3.41 7.85 7.56
CA ALA A 135 2.00 7.92 7.97
C ALA A 135 1.08 8.19 6.78
N GLU A 136 1.58 8.96 5.80
CA GLU A 136 0.82 9.37 4.64
C GLU A 136 1.77 9.65 3.47
N ALA A 137 1.33 9.29 2.27
CA ALA A 137 2.02 9.60 1.02
C ALA A 137 0.99 10.03 -0.02
N ASP A 138 1.08 11.27 -0.48
CA ASP A 138 0.22 11.83 -1.53
C ASP A 138 1.04 12.02 -2.80
N LEU A 139 0.54 11.48 -3.90
CA LEU A 139 1.21 11.48 -5.20
C LEU A 139 0.34 12.19 -6.23
N SER A 140 0.89 13.21 -6.87
CA SER A 140 0.21 13.97 -7.92
C SER A 140 1.11 14.17 -9.14
N ILE A 141 0.51 14.50 -10.29
CA ILE A 141 1.26 14.76 -11.52
C ILE A 141 1.74 16.22 -11.49
N ALA A 142 3.05 16.41 -11.47
CA ALA A 142 3.68 17.72 -11.62
C ALA A 142 3.76 18.14 -13.09
N ARG A 143 4.11 17.18 -13.95
CA ARG A 143 4.23 17.39 -15.39
C ARG A 143 3.92 16.10 -16.10
N PRO A 144 2.97 16.08 -17.04
CA PRO A 144 2.71 14.91 -17.85
C PRO A 144 3.89 14.58 -18.78
N ALA A 145 3.93 13.36 -19.25
CA ALA A 145 4.86 12.94 -20.30
C ALA A 145 4.66 13.78 -21.57
N ASP A 146 5.73 13.90 -22.33
CA ASP A 146 5.72 14.52 -23.65
C ASP A 146 6.48 13.60 -24.61
N ASP A 147 5.72 12.82 -25.35
CA ASP A 147 6.27 11.79 -26.22
C ASP A 147 7.01 12.38 -27.45
N GLU A 148 6.65 13.60 -27.87
CA GLU A 148 7.29 14.26 -29.01
C GLU A 148 8.76 14.58 -28.75
N ILE A 149 9.11 14.88 -27.51
CA ILE A 149 10.48 15.19 -27.08
C ILE A 149 11.07 14.16 -26.12
N GLY A 150 10.40 13.01 -25.96
CA GLY A 150 10.87 11.91 -25.11
C GLY A 150 10.98 12.25 -23.63
N ARG A 151 10.13 13.14 -23.14
CA ARG A 151 10.16 13.60 -21.74
C ARG A 151 9.28 12.71 -20.85
N PRO A 152 9.81 12.13 -19.75
CA PRO A 152 9.01 11.31 -18.85
C PRO A 152 8.05 12.16 -18.01
N THR A 153 6.99 11.53 -17.51
CA THR A 153 6.12 12.10 -16.48
C THR A 153 6.93 12.42 -15.21
N ILE A 154 6.77 13.62 -14.70
CA ILE A 154 7.31 14.02 -13.40
C ILE A 154 6.16 14.09 -12.40
N LEU A 155 6.35 13.47 -11.26
CA LEU A 155 5.39 13.41 -10.17
C LEU A 155 5.85 14.28 -9.00
N HIS A 156 4.89 14.82 -8.26
CA HIS A 156 5.06 15.37 -6.93
C HIS A 156 4.70 14.30 -5.91
N LEU A 157 5.53 14.16 -4.89
CA LEU A 157 5.26 13.32 -3.72
C LEU A 157 5.30 14.19 -2.47
N VAL A 158 4.24 14.18 -1.71
CA VAL A 158 4.21 14.68 -0.34
C VAL A 158 4.25 13.48 0.58
N VAL A 159 5.33 13.32 1.33
CA VAL A 159 5.46 12.26 2.32
C VAL A 159 5.39 12.84 3.71
N THR A 160 4.53 12.26 4.55
CA THR A 160 4.43 12.59 5.98
C THR A 160 4.93 11.38 6.79
N ALA A 161 5.97 11.59 7.57
CA ALA A 161 6.54 10.59 8.45
C ALA A 161 6.51 11.04 9.91
N ARG A 162 6.76 10.12 10.85
CA ARG A 162 6.89 10.43 12.27
C ARG A 162 8.31 10.20 12.73
N GLY A 163 8.84 11.18 13.47
CA GLY A 163 10.10 11.07 14.18
C GLY A 163 9.87 11.09 15.69
N VAL A 164 10.91 10.86 16.46
CA VAL A 164 10.87 10.87 17.93
C VAL A 164 11.90 11.87 18.46
N ILE A 165 11.44 12.78 19.31
CA ILE A 165 12.33 13.64 20.08
C ILE A 165 12.59 12.94 21.43
N ALA A 166 13.82 12.47 21.62
CA ALA A 166 14.20 11.90 22.91
C ALA A 166 14.55 13.03 23.87
N ALA A 167 13.76 13.17 24.94
CA ALA A 167 14.15 14.05 26.05
C ALA A 167 15.56 13.69 26.51
N PRO A 168 16.44 14.67 26.77
CA PRO A 168 17.77 14.40 27.31
C PRO A 168 17.59 13.57 28.60
N ARG A 169 18.19 12.37 28.63
CA ARG A 169 18.26 11.62 29.87
C ARG A 169 19.00 12.50 30.87
N GLY A 170 18.24 13.08 31.79
CA GLY A 170 18.85 13.76 32.91
C GLY A 170 19.82 12.79 33.56
N ASP A 171 21.12 13.08 33.47
CA ASP A 171 22.14 12.38 34.25
C ASP A 171 21.70 12.51 35.73
N LYS A 172 21.12 11.45 36.26
CA LYS A 172 21.03 11.30 37.70
C LYS A 172 22.47 11.16 38.19
N LYS A 173 23.08 12.30 38.52
CA LYS A 173 24.34 12.32 39.26
C LYS A 173 24.15 11.52 40.57
N PRO A 174 25.02 10.59 40.86
CA PRO A 174 24.96 9.81 42.10
C PRO A 174 25.14 10.66 43.34
#